data_c5904b54d8c3c0d7d125013307328373
#
_entry.id   c5904b54d8c3c0d7d125013307328373
#
_cell.length_a   1.000
_cell.length_b   1.000
_cell.length_c   1.000
_cell.angle_alpha   90.00
_cell.angle_beta   90.00
_cell.angle_gamma   90.00
#
_symmetry.space_group_name_H-M   'P 1'
#
loop_
_entity.id
_entity.type
_entity.pdbx_description
1 polymer ?
#
loop_
_entity_poly.entity_id
_entity_poly.type
_entity_poly.pdbx_seq_one_letter_code
_entity_poly.pdbx_strand_id
1 'polypeptide(L)'
;MGGYTIFKFSKRPANNPKKFKHKPSAGRKVVACLGDSHTQGTMAHNFVNDLAAQMGNKGYDFMNAGVNGDLVYNVLSRIDDIIDCHPDYIIILIGTNDILARLSKSNELHFELKKQLPQKPSEAWFIQNLRTLIDQLKNKTTAELAILSLPLISEDSHSVAFKSAIEYSQQIQQVAKEKEITYLPLNERQLEFYETHRPKVHKAVIKTPLAYFIPCFKHYILKKSWEEISQEAGLTLTIDTVHQNKIAAQMIEQLIVDFLEKHTEV
;
A
#
# COMPACT_ATOMS: atom_id res chain seq x y z
N MET A 1 -27.31 1.22 7.17
CA MET A 1 -26.41 0.99 6.03
C MET A 1 -25.02 1.60 6.21
N GLY A 2 -24.90 2.89 6.62
CA GLY A 2 -23.59 3.54 6.84
C GLY A 2 -22.67 2.80 7.83
N GLY A 3 -23.20 2.36 8.99
CA GLY A 3 -22.42 1.61 9.98
C GLY A 3 -21.84 0.29 9.48
N TYR A 4 -22.58 -0.44 8.63
CA TYR A 4 -22.08 -1.68 8.00
C TYR A 4 -20.94 -1.42 7.02
N THR A 5 -21.03 -0.36 6.22
CA THR A 5 -19.96 0.04 5.30
C THR A 5 -18.69 0.41 6.07
N ILE A 6 -18.81 1.23 7.13
CA ILE A 6 -17.68 1.60 8.01
C ILE A 6 -17.04 0.36 8.62
N PHE A 7 -17.87 -0.58 9.14
CA PHE A 7 -17.37 -1.84 9.71
C PHE A 7 -16.59 -2.67 8.68
N LYS A 8 -17.08 -2.75 7.43
CA LYS A 8 -16.43 -3.54 6.39
C LYS A 8 -15.06 -3.00 6.00
N PHE A 9 -14.93 -1.69 5.70
CA PHE A 9 -13.65 -1.15 5.28
C PHE A 9 -12.63 -0.98 6.42
N SER A 10 -13.07 -0.90 7.68
CA SER A 10 -12.19 -0.86 8.85
C SER A 10 -11.76 -2.23 9.37
N LYS A 11 -12.38 -3.32 8.86
CA LYS A 11 -12.06 -4.68 9.31
C LYS A 11 -10.64 -5.09 8.89
N ARG A 12 -9.86 -5.61 9.84
CA ARG A 12 -8.54 -6.17 9.55
C ARG A 12 -8.64 -7.41 8.66
N PRO A 13 -7.67 -7.63 7.77
CA PRO A 13 -7.60 -8.85 6.96
C PRO A 13 -7.63 -10.14 7.81
N ALA A 14 -8.12 -11.22 7.22
CA ALA A 14 -8.21 -12.51 7.92
C ALA A 14 -6.82 -13.10 8.23
N ASN A 15 -5.82 -12.81 7.37
CA ASN A 15 -4.43 -13.20 7.46
C ASN A 15 -3.54 -12.08 8.03
N ASN A 16 -4.07 -11.21 8.92
CA ASN A 16 -3.26 -10.18 9.59
C ASN A 16 -2.27 -10.80 10.59
N PRO A 17 -1.18 -10.08 10.98
CA PRO A 17 -0.12 -10.62 11.82
C PRO A 17 -0.61 -11.34 13.08
N LYS A 18 -1.57 -10.75 13.82
CA LYS A 18 -2.10 -11.34 15.06
C LYS A 18 -2.77 -12.71 14.86
N LYS A 19 -3.39 -12.93 13.69
CA LYS A 19 -4.01 -14.21 13.34
C LYS A 19 -3.04 -15.16 12.66
N PHE A 20 -2.10 -14.63 11.91
CA PHE A 20 -1.09 -15.39 11.16
C PHE A 20 -0.10 -16.09 12.11
N LYS A 21 0.33 -15.42 13.17
CA LYS A 21 1.24 -15.93 14.22
C LYS A 21 0.88 -17.35 14.74
N HIS A 22 -0.39 -17.72 14.66
CA HIS A 22 -0.88 -19.02 15.13
C HIS A 22 -1.01 -20.07 14.00
N LYS A 23 -0.54 -19.79 12.78
CA LYS A 23 -0.70 -20.68 11.62
C LYS A 23 0.55 -20.77 10.71
N PRO A 24 1.76 -20.96 11.23
CA PRO A 24 2.88 -21.25 10.35
C PRO A 24 2.69 -22.66 9.78
N SER A 25 2.57 -22.77 8.45
CA SER A 25 2.57 -24.07 7.77
C SER A 25 4.01 -24.54 7.64
N ALA A 26 4.33 -25.70 8.20
CA ALA A 26 5.69 -26.23 8.15
C ALA A 26 6.20 -26.36 6.70
N GLY A 27 7.38 -25.85 6.43
CA GLY A 27 8.05 -25.96 5.13
C GLY A 27 7.56 -24.95 4.06
N ARG A 28 6.72 -23.97 4.41
CA ARG A 28 6.26 -22.91 3.50
C ARG A 28 6.97 -21.59 3.78
N LYS A 29 7.18 -20.81 2.73
CA LYS A 29 7.78 -19.48 2.82
C LYS A 29 6.74 -18.42 3.20
N VAL A 30 7.04 -17.61 4.19
CA VAL A 30 6.15 -16.56 4.70
C VAL A 30 6.50 -15.23 4.04
N VAL A 31 5.54 -14.62 3.36
CA VAL A 31 5.65 -13.31 2.72
C VAL A 31 4.79 -12.29 3.48
N ALA A 32 5.42 -11.35 4.16
CA ALA A 32 4.74 -10.27 4.87
C ALA A 32 4.56 -9.05 3.95
N CYS A 33 3.32 -8.72 3.59
CA CYS A 33 3.00 -7.48 2.87
C CYS A 33 2.69 -6.37 3.89
N LEU A 34 3.60 -5.43 4.01
CA LEU A 34 3.60 -4.35 5.00
C LEU A 34 3.18 -3.03 4.36
N GLY A 35 2.19 -2.34 4.92
CA GLY A 35 1.73 -1.10 4.31
C GLY A 35 0.48 -0.47 4.94
N ASP A 36 -0.20 0.31 4.14
CA ASP A 36 -1.40 1.08 4.49
C ASP A 36 -2.70 0.50 3.89
N SER A 37 -3.61 1.36 3.43
CA SER A 37 -4.89 0.94 2.82
C SER A 37 -4.74 0.21 1.50
N HIS A 38 -3.67 0.48 0.74
CA HIS A 38 -3.37 -0.26 -0.50
C HIS A 38 -3.10 -1.73 -0.19
N THR A 39 -2.36 -2.00 0.87
CA THR A 39 -2.05 -3.35 1.32
C THR A 39 -3.20 -3.99 2.07
N GLN A 40 -3.93 -3.25 2.93
CA GLN A 40 -5.09 -3.78 3.63
C GLN A 40 -6.18 -4.28 2.67
N GLY A 41 -6.37 -3.58 1.53
CA GLY A 41 -7.24 -4.03 0.45
C GLY A 41 -8.73 -3.98 0.75
N THR A 42 -9.16 -3.20 1.76
CA THR A 42 -10.60 -3.02 2.08
C THR A 42 -11.20 -1.77 1.45
N MET A 43 -10.37 -0.92 0.90
CA MET A 43 -10.74 0.31 0.16
C MET A 43 -10.14 0.32 -1.25
N ALA A 44 -9.43 -0.75 -1.61
CA ALA A 44 -8.74 -0.96 -2.87
C ALA A 44 -8.93 -2.40 -3.33
N HIS A 45 -8.50 -2.74 -4.53
CA HIS A 45 -8.35 -4.13 -4.94
C HIS A 45 -7.30 -4.81 -4.06
N ASN A 46 -7.57 -6.03 -3.59
CA ASN A 46 -6.73 -6.71 -2.59
C ASN A 46 -5.68 -7.61 -3.25
N PHE A 47 -4.57 -7.03 -3.67
CA PHE A 47 -3.47 -7.75 -4.31
C PHE A 47 -2.86 -8.85 -3.41
N VAL A 48 -2.90 -8.72 -2.08
CA VAL A 48 -2.37 -9.74 -1.18
C VAL A 48 -3.19 -11.03 -1.23
N ASN A 49 -4.52 -10.91 -1.36
CA ASN A 49 -5.37 -12.09 -1.54
C ASN A 49 -5.14 -12.76 -2.91
N ASP A 50 -4.92 -11.97 -3.96
CA ASP A 50 -4.67 -12.50 -5.30
C ASP A 50 -3.31 -13.20 -5.36
N LEU A 51 -2.28 -12.62 -4.75
CA LEU A 51 -0.98 -13.27 -4.57
C LEU A 51 -1.09 -14.58 -3.78
N ALA A 52 -1.86 -14.60 -2.70
CA ALA A 52 -2.09 -15.82 -1.91
C ALA A 52 -2.78 -16.92 -2.73
N ALA A 53 -3.73 -16.55 -3.60
CA ALA A 53 -4.38 -17.49 -4.50
C ALA A 53 -3.44 -17.99 -5.61
N GLN A 54 -2.62 -17.12 -6.19
CA GLN A 54 -1.71 -17.43 -7.29
C GLN A 54 -0.49 -18.24 -6.83
N MET A 55 0.14 -17.86 -5.71
CA MET A 55 1.41 -18.39 -5.24
C MET A 55 1.27 -19.43 -4.12
N GLY A 56 0.06 -19.59 -3.57
CA GLY A 56 -0.19 -20.56 -2.49
C GLY A 56 0.23 -21.98 -2.84
N ASN A 57 -0.05 -22.43 -4.05
CA ASN A 57 0.35 -23.77 -4.54
C ASN A 57 1.86 -23.90 -4.80
N LYS A 58 2.59 -22.78 -4.89
CA LYS A 58 4.05 -22.72 -5.03
C LYS A 58 4.78 -22.70 -3.67
N GLY A 59 4.08 -22.91 -2.57
CA GLY A 59 4.68 -22.99 -1.23
C GLY A 59 4.80 -21.67 -0.48
N TYR A 60 4.07 -20.62 -0.87
CA TYR A 60 4.07 -19.33 -0.18
C TYR A 60 2.82 -19.11 0.64
N ASP A 61 2.99 -18.57 1.84
CA ASP A 61 1.93 -18.08 2.72
C ASP A 61 2.02 -16.57 2.85
N PHE A 62 0.96 -15.85 2.45
CA PHE A 62 0.94 -14.38 2.48
C PHE A 62 0.27 -13.84 3.74
N MET A 63 0.98 -12.95 4.43
CA MET A 63 0.49 -12.20 5.58
C MET A 63 0.19 -10.76 5.17
N ASN A 64 -1.04 -10.31 5.42
CA ASN A 64 -1.46 -8.94 5.14
C ASN A 64 -1.30 -8.06 6.39
N ALA A 65 -0.23 -7.30 6.44
CA ALA A 65 0.08 -6.35 7.50
C ALA A 65 -0.29 -4.89 7.12
N GLY A 66 -1.26 -4.71 6.24
CA GLY A 66 -1.81 -3.40 5.87
C GLY A 66 -2.73 -2.82 6.93
N VAL A 67 -2.67 -1.50 7.12
CA VAL A 67 -3.53 -0.74 8.05
C VAL A 67 -3.95 0.58 7.42
N ASN A 68 -5.25 0.74 7.17
CA ASN A 68 -5.80 1.95 6.56
C ASN A 68 -5.30 3.24 7.23
N GLY A 69 -4.78 4.14 6.41
CA GLY A 69 -4.34 5.46 6.84
C GLY A 69 -2.99 5.49 7.57
N ASP A 70 -2.25 4.38 7.70
CA ASP A 70 -0.93 4.41 8.31
C ASP A 70 0.06 5.22 7.49
N LEU A 71 0.85 6.03 8.19
CA LEU A 71 2.10 6.62 7.71
C LEU A 71 3.25 5.65 8.03
N VAL A 72 4.45 5.92 7.52
CA VAL A 72 5.63 5.11 7.85
C VAL A 72 5.86 5.04 9.36
N TYR A 73 5.67 6.14 10.09
CA TYR A 73 5.75 6.19 11.55
C TYR A 73 4.84 5.15 12.24
N ASN A 74 3.60 5.02 11.76
CA ASN A 74 2.66 4.07 12.35
C ASN A 74 3.04 2.61 12.05
N VAL A 75 3.59 2.34 10.88
CA VAL A 75 4.14 1.03 10.53
C VAL A 75 5.30 0.68 11.46
N LEU A 76 6.22 1.62 11.67
CA LEU A 76 7.37 1.46 12.55
C LEU A 76 6.94 1.14 13.98
N SER A 77 5.88 1.77 14.50
CA SER A 77 5.38 1.54 15.86
C SER A 77 4.72 0.17 16.10
N ARG A 78 4.46 -0.63 15.04
CA ARG A 78 3.86 -1.97 15.13
C ARG A 78 4.67 -3.07 14.45
N ILE A 79 5.95 -2.82 14.21
CA ILE A 79 6.84 -3.72 13.48
C ILE A 79 7.03 -5.06 14.19
N ASP A 80 7.00 -5.08 15.52
CA ASP A 80 7.23 -6.29 16.31
C ASP A 80 6.14 -7.36 16.07
N ASP A 81 4.87 -6.96 15.84
CA ASP A 81 3.80 -7.89 15.43
C ASP A 81 4.13 -8.67 14.14
N ILE A 82 4.95 -8.08 13.25
CA ILE A 82 5.35 -8.65 11.96
C ILE A 82 6.58 -9.54 12.14
N ILE A 83 7.56 -9.06 12.90
CA ILE A 83 8.80 -9.78 13.24
C ILE A 83 8.47 -11.10 13.95
N ASP A 84 7.53 -11.08 14.88
CA ASP A 84 7.05 -12.26 15.61
C ASP A 84 6.41 -13.36 14.72
N CYS A 85 6.10 -13.03 13.47
CA CYS A 85 5.59 -14.00 12.50
C CYS A 85 6.71 -14.70 11.71
N HIS A 86 7.98 -14.36 11.95
CA HIS A 86 9.16 -14.93 11.31
C HIS A 86 9.05 -14.97 9.76
N PRO A 87 8.85 -13.84 9.08
CA PRO A 87 8.74 -13.83 7.62
C PRO A 87 10.06 -14.18 6.94
N ASP A 88 9.98 -14.90 5.80
CA ASP A 88 11.11 -15.12 4.89
C ASP A 88 11.30 -13.93 3.95
N TYR A 89 10.20 -13.26 3.59
CA TYR A 89 10.18 -12.08 2.72
C TYR A 89 9.32 -10.98 3.32
N ILE A 90 9.76 -9.73 3.20
CA ILE A 90 8.97 -8.56 3.60
C ILE A 90 8.87 -7.61 2.42
N ILE A 91 7.64 -7.38 1.98
CA ILE A 91 7.28 -6.45 0.90
C ILE A 91 6.72 -5.18 1.51
N ILE A 92 7.35 -4.04 1.25
CA ILE A 92 6.98 -2.75 1.85
C ILE A 92 6.29 -1.88 0.79
N LEU A 93 5.06 -1.43 1.06
CA LEU A 93 4.33 -0.44 0.26
C LEU A 93 3.71 0.59 1.19
N ILE A 94 4.41 1.70 1.43
CA ILE A 94 4.02 2.72 2.42
C ILE A 94 4.53 4.11 2.01
N GLY A 95 3.79 5.16 2.36
CA GLY A 95 4.15 6.56 2.11
C GLY A 95 3.05 7.39 1.47
N THR A 96 1.99 6.76 0.94
CA THR A 96 0.83 7.46 0.37
C THR A 96 0.21 8.43 1.37
N ASN A 97 0.03 8.00 2.62
CA ASN A 97 -0.57 8.86 3.65
C ASN A 97 0.39 9.95 4.15
N ASP A 98 1.70 9.75 4.06
CA ASP A 98 2.70 10.79 4.32
C ASP A 98 2.57 11.95 3.34
N ILE A 99 2.26 11.68 2.07
CA ILE A 99 1.93 12.70 1.06
C ILE A 99 0.58 13.33 1.37
N LEU A 100 -0.48 12.52 1.53
CA LEU A 100 -1.85 13.00 1.73
C LEU A 100 -1.96 13.93 2.93
N ALA A 101 -1.26 13.64 4.01
CA ALA A 101 -1.21 14.46 5.23
C ALA A 101 -0.67 15.88 4.97
N ARG A 102 0.16 16.06 3.94
CA ARG A 102 0.79 17.36 3.60
C ARG A 102 0.02 18.18 2.57
N LEU A 103 -0.99 17.62 1.92
CA LEU A 103 -1.73 18.31 0.85
C LEU A 103 -2.58 19.49 1.34
N SER A 104 -2.95 19.53 2.62
CA SER A 104 -3.71 20.64 3.20
C SER A 104 -3.60 20.66 4.73
N LYS A 105 -3.87 21.82 5.34
CA LYS A 105 -3.94 21.95 6.81
C LYS A 105 -5.01 21.05 7.44
N SER A 106 -6.13 20.85 6.76
CA SER A 106 -7.19 19.94 7.22
C SER A 106 -6.72 18.49 7.25
N ASN A 107 -5.96 18.06 6.23
CA ASN A 107 -5.39 16.72 6.19
C ASN A 107 -4.31 16.55 7.27
N GLU A 108 -3.41 17.53 7.41
CA GLU A 108 -2.38 17.55 8.45
C GLU A 108 -3.02 17.27 9.82
N LEU A 109 -3.99 18.09 10.22
CA LEU A 109 -4.68 17.95 11.50
C LEU A 109 -5.42 16.61 11.63
N HIS A 110 -6.09 16.17 10.56
CA HIS A 110 -6.79 14.89 10.55
C HIS A 110 -5.84 13.72 10.84
N PHE A 111 -4.68 13.66 10.17
CA PHE A 111 -3.72 12.60 10.37
C PHE A 111 -3.03 12.70 11.73
N GLU A 112 -2.66 13.91 12.19
CA GLU A 112 -2.09 14.12 13.52
C GLU A 112 -3.00 13.54 14.62
N LEU A 113 -4.29 13.89 14.59
CA LEU A 113 -5.25 13.44 15.60
C LEU A 113 -5.59 11.94 15.46
N LYS A 114 -5.95 11.51 14.24
CA LYS A 114 -6.42 10.13 14.01
C LYS A 114 -5.32 9.09 14.16
N LYS A 115 -4.08 9.45 13.80
CA LYS A 115 -2.93 8.56 13.83
C LYS A 115 -2.00 8.81 15.02
N GLN A 116 -2.37 9.75 15.91
CA GLN A 116 -1.61 10.09 17.11
C GLN A 116 -0.13 10.37 16.79
N LEU A 117 0.07 11.21 15.77
CA LEU A 117 1.42 11.55 15.33
C LEU A 117 2.11 12.44 16.39
N PRO A 118 3.38 12.21 16.73
CA PRO A 118 4.10 12.99 17.72
C PRO A 118 4.52 14.37 17.20
N GLN A 119 4.49 14.56 15.90
CA GLN A 119 4.83 15.80 15.22
C GLN A 119 4.15 15.89 13.85
N LYS A 120 4.23 17.07 13.24
CA LYS A 120 3.69 17.33 11.91
C LYS A 120 4.39 16.49 10.84
N PRO A 121 3.62 15.89 9.90
CA PRO A 121 4.18 15.17 8.78
C PRO A 121 5.07 16.07 7.91
N SER A 122 6.25 15.60 7.60
CA SER A 122 7.18 16.24 6.68
C SER A 122 7.93 15.19 5.86
N GLU A 123 8.47 15.60 4.72
CA GLU A 123 9.25 14.73 3.86
C GLU A 123 10.51 14.21 4.55
N ALA A 124 11.20 15.07 5.26
CA ALA A 124 12.38 14.67 6.04
C ALA A 124 12.03 13.62 7.10
N TRP A 125 10.87 13.77 7.75
CA TRP A 125 10.39 12.81 8.75
C TRP A 125 9.96 11.49 8.13
N PHE A 126 9.34 11.52 6.94
CA PHE A 126 9.05 10.32 6.15
C PHE A 126 10.34 9.54 5.87
N ILE A 127 11.37 10.19 5.32
CA ILE A 127 12.65 9.56 4.97
C ILE A 127 13.34 8.99 6.21
N GLN A 128 13.35 9.75 7.31
CA GLN A 128 13.94 9.31 8.57
C GLN A 128 13.26 8.04 9.09
N ASN A 129 11.92 8.02 9.13
CA ASN A 129 11.16 6.85 9.59
C ASN A 129 11.33 5.66 8.64
N LEU A 130 11.41 5.90 7.33
CA LEU A 130 11.61 4.84 6.35
C LEU A 130 12.99 4.17 6.54
N ARG A 131 14.04 4.96 6.73
CA ARG A 131 15.38 4.43 7.05
C ARG A 131 15.36 3.61 8.33
N THR A 132 14.74 4.14 9.38
CA THR A 132 14.62 3.46 10.67
C THR A 132 13.83 2.16 10.55
N LEU A 133 12.74 2.15 9.77
CA LEU A 133 11.94 0.95 9.51
C LEU A 133 12.78 -0.15 8.85
N ILE A 134 13.50 0.19 7.79
CA ILE A 134 14.35 -0.77 7.07
C ILE A 134 15.47 -1.28 7.98
N ASP A 135 16.14 -0.40 8.71
CA ASP A 135 17.21 -0.78 9.64
C ASP A 135 16.72 -1.74 10.72
N GLN A 136 15.54 -1.48 11.29
CA GLN A 136 14.98 -2.38 12.30
C GLN A 136 14.59 -3.75 11.72
N LEU A 137 14.03 -3.77 10.50
CA LEU A 137 13.71 -5.04 9.82
C LEU A 137 14.99 -5.84 9.53
N LYS A 138 16.03 -5.22 8.99
CA LYS A 138 17.32 -5.88 8.73
C LYS A 138 17.98 -6.40 10.00
N ASN A 139 17.89 -5.65 11.09
CA ASN A 139 18.55 -6.03 12.35
C ASN A 139 17.78 -7.09 13.15
N LYS A 140 16.47 -7.17 12.98
CA LYS A 140 15.60 -8.05 13.79
C LYS A 140 15.10 -9.28 13.02
N THR A 141 15.35 -9.36 11.71
CA THR A 141 14.92 -10.50 10.88
C THR A 141 16.01 -10.94 9.92
N THR A 142 15.90 -12.15 9.40
CA THR A 142 16.70 -12.65 8.27
C THR A 142 15.92 -12.58 6.95
N ALA A 143 14.80 -11.86 6.92
CA ALA A 143 13.94 -11.77 5.77
C ALA A 143 14.60 -11.00 4.62
N GLU A 144 14.38 -11.46 3.39
CA GLU A 144 14.68 -10.67 2.19
C GLU A 144 13.69 -9.51 2.07
N LEU A 145 14.22 -8.28 1.92
CA LEU A 145 13.41 -7.06 1.90
C LEU A 145 13.26 -6.52 0.48
N ALA A 146 12.01 -6.21 0.12
CA ALA A 146 11.71 -5.42 -1.07
C ALA A 146 10.79 -4.25 -0.73
N ILE A 147 11.02 -3.10 -1.38
CA ILE A 147 10.17 -1.92 -1.25
C ILE A 147 9.67 -1.47 -2.62
N LEU A 148 8.35 -1.27 -2.73
CA LEU A 148 7.76 -0.68 -3.91
C LEU A 148 7.87 0.85 -3.85
N SER A 149 8.08 1.49 -5.00
CA SER A 149 7.75 2.90 -5.17
C SER A 149 6.26 3.14 -4.99
N LEU A 150 5.86 4.39 -4.73
CA LEU A 150 4.47 4.71 -4.45
C LEU A 150 3.59 4.59 -5.68
N PRO A 151 2.35 4.12 -5.52
CA PRO A 151 1.38 4.20 -6.60
C PRO A 151 1.09 5.65 -6.97
N LEU A 152 0.59 5.87 -8.18
CA LEU A 152 0.11 7.18 -8.57
C LEU A 152 -1.04 7.63 -7.68
N ILE A 153 -0.93 8.85 -7.16
CA ILE A 153 -1.97 9.53 -6.41
C ILE A 153 -2.52 10.64 -7.28
N SER A 154 -3.82 10.66 -7.50
CA SER A 154 -4.47 11.50 -8.50
C SER A 154 -4.31 10.94 -9.92
N GLU A 155 -5.25 11.29 -10.79
CA GLU A 155 -5.14 11.06 -12.24
C GLU A 155 -5.16 12.41 -12.99
N ASP A 156 -4.61 13.43 -12.33
CA ASP A 156 -4.29 14.74 -12.88
C ASP A 156 -2.78 14.99 -12.72
N SER A 157 -2.05 14.88 -13.83
CA SER A 157 -0.58 15.05 -13.86
C SER A 157 -0.09 16.44 -13.43
N HIS A 158 -0.98 17.43 -13.40
CA HIS A 158 -0.67 18.79 -12.94
C HIS A 158 -0.83 18.94 -11.42
N SER A 159 -1.51 17.99 -10.77
CA SER A 159 -1.77 18.07 -9.33
C SER A 159 -0.51 17.90 -8.48
N VAL A 160 -0.51 18.54 -7.31
CA VAL A 160 0.58 18.38 -6.34
C VAL A 160 0.73 16.92 -5.90
N ALA A 161 -0.39 16.21 -5.68
CA ALA A 161 -0.38 14.82 -5.24
C ALA A 161 0.32 13.89 -6.23
N PHE A 162 0.04 14.07 -7.54
CA PHE A 162 0.69 13.28 -8.61
C PHE A 162 2.21 13.50 -8.62
N LYS A 163 2.65 14.75 -8.59
CA LYS A 163 4.07 15.12 -8.57
C LYS A 163 4.77 14.60 -7.31
N SER A 164 4.12 14.75 -6.16
CA SER A 164 4.68 14.24 -4.90
C SER A 164 4.83 12.71 -4.90
N ALA A 165 3.92 11.96 -5.55
CA ALA A 165 4.09 10.51 -5.66
C ALA A 165 5.37 10.13 -6.41
N ILE A 166 5.72 10.89 -7.47
CA ILE A 166 6.97 10.71 -8.22
C ILE A 166 8.19 11.07 -7.36
N GLU A 167 8.16 12.25 -6.72
CA GLU A 167 9.27 12.74 -5.87
C GLU A 167 9.56 11.77 -4.72
N TYR A 168 8.52 11.31 -4.01
CA TYR A 168 8.68 10.33 -2.92
C TYR A 168 9.17 8.97 -3.43
N SER A 169 8.73 8.55 -4.63
CA SER A 169 9.21 7.31 -5.25
C SER A 169 10.70 7.36 -5.55
N GLN A 170 11.22 8.49 -6.04
CA GLN A 170 12.65 8.70 -6.26
C GLN A 170 13.44 8.64 -4.94
N GLN A 171 12.88 9.18 -3.85
CA GLN A 171 13.50 9.10 -2.54
C GLN A 171 13.48 7.68 -1.97
N ILE A 172 12.39 6.94 -2.17
CA ILE A 172 12.32 5.51 -1.82
C ILE A 172 13.39 4.73 -2.57
N GLN A 173 13.59 4.99 -3.87
CA GLN A 173 14.63 4.37 -4.66
C GLN A 173 16.03 4.64 -4.10
N GLN A 174 16.27 5.91 -3.71
CA GLN A 174 17.54 6.29 -3.10
C GLN A 174 17.77 5.59 -1.75
N VAL A 175 16.75 5.53 -0.90
CA VAL A 175 16.83 4.82 0.39
C VAL A 175 17.01 3.32 0.18
N ALA A 176 16.32 2.70 -0.79
CA ALA A 176 16.49 1.29 -1.10
C ALA A 176 17.92 0.97 -1.52
N LYS A 177 18.52 1.81 -2.37
CA LYS A 177 19.93 1.70 -2.77
C LYS A 177 20.89 1.89 -1.58
N GLU A 178 20.65 2.91 -0.74
CA GLU A 178 21.45 3.18 0.46
C GLU A 178 21.43 2.00 1.44
N LYS A 179 20.27 1.37 1.58
CA LYS A 179 20.04 0.26 2.51
C LYS A 179 20.27 -1.12 1.90
N GLU A 180 20.66 -1.18 0.63
CA GLU A 180 20.92 -2.44 -0.10
C GLU A 180 19.75 -3.42 0.00
N ILE A 181 18.53 -2.93 -0.27
CA ILE A 181 17.33 -3.74 -0.40
C ILE A 181 16.75 -3.64 -1.81
N THR A 182 15.94 -4.62 -2.19
CA THR A 182 15.35 -4.65 -3.53
C THR A 182 14.32 -3.55 -3.72
N TYR A 183 14.52 -2.72 -4.77
CA TYR A 183 13.55 -1.71 -5.21
C TYR A 183 12.63 -2.29 -6.29
N LEU A 184 11.32 -2.10 -6.14
CA LEU A 184 10.30 -2.52 -7.09
C LEU A 184 9.64 -1.29 -7.73
N PRO A 185 9.83 -1.04 -9.04
CA PRO A 185 9.49 0.23 -9.72
C PRO A 185 8.00 0.31 -10.08
N LEU A 186 7.12 0.42 -9.10
CA LEU A 186 5.67 0.51 -9.29
C LEU A 186 5.25 1.84 -9.92
N ASN A 187 5.79 2.96 -9.42
CA ASN A 187 5.46 4.30 -9.90
C ASN A 187 5.81 4.44 -11.38
N GLU A 188 6.99 3.98 -11.75
CA GLU A 188 7.51 4.05 -13.10
C GLU A 188 6.62 3.22 -14.07
N ARG A 189 6.23 2.02 -13.66
CA ARG A 189 5.32 1.16 -14.44
C ARG A 189 3.93 1.79 -14.59
N GLN A 190 3.43 2.42 -13.54
CA GLN A 190 2.14 3.12 -13.60
C GLN A 190 2.20 4.41 -14.43
N LEU A 191 3.31 5.14 -14.40
CA LEU A 191 3.52 6.32 -15.24
C LEU A 191 3.53 5.95 -16.73
N GLU A 192 4.27 4.91 -17.11
CA GLU A 192 4.30 4.42 -18.49
C GLU A 192 2.89 4.01 -18.97
N PHE A 193 2.15 3.30 -18.12
CA PHE A 193 0.77 2.95 -18.43
C PHE A 193 -0.15 4.18 -18.53
N TYR A 194 -0.03 5.12 -17.60
CA TYR A 194 -0.82 6.35 -17.58
C TYR A 194 -0.59 7.21 -18.84
N GLU A 195 0.63 7.31 -19.34
CA GLU A 195 0.95 8.07 -20.54
C GLU A 195 0.26 7.52 -21.80
N THR A 196 0.12 6.20 -21.87
CA THR A 196 -0.53 5.51 -22.99
C THR A 196 -2.05 5.37 -22.83
N HIS A 197 -2.55 5.39 -21.60
CA HIS A 197 -3.95 5.18 -21.24
C HIS A 197 -4.51 6.34 -20.39
N ARG A 198 -4.31 7.57 -20.87
CA ARG A 198 -4.73 8.76 -20.12
C ARG A 198 -6.23 8.73 -19.79
N PRO A 199 -6.61 9.08 -18.56
CA PRO A 199 -8.01 9.11 -18.17
C PRO A 199 -8.78 10.14 -18.99
N LYS A 200 -10.07 9.86 -19.22
CA LYS A 200 -10.97 10.80 -19.92
C LYS A 200 -11.25 12.06 -19.08
N VAL A 201 -10.99 12.01 -17.80
CA VAL A 201 -11.27 13.09 -16.84
C VAL A 201 -10.06 13.27 -15.93
N HIS A 202 -9.49 14.46 -15.92
CA HIS A 202 -8.43 14.83 -14.99
C HIS A 202 -9.06 15.11 -13.61
N LYS A 203 -8.82 14.21 -12.66
CA LYS A 203 -9.35 14.35 -11.28
C LYS A 203 -8.20 14.47 -10.29
N ALA A 204 -8.08 15.63 -9.68
CA ALA A 204 -7.25 15.83 -8.51
C ALA A 204 -7.83 15.07 -7.30
N VAL A 205 -6.99 14.81 -6.31
CA VAL A 205 -7.40 14.15 -5.06
C VAL A 205 -8.54 14.92 -4.40
N ILE A 206 -9.64 14.24 -4.14
CA ILE A 206 -10.79 14.84 -3.45
C ILE A 206 -10.51 14.88 -1.95
N LYS A 207 -10.48 16.08 -1.38
CA LYS A 207 -10.04 16.37 0.00
C LYS A 207 -11.10 16.10 1.08
N THR A 208 -12.14 15.31 0.80
CA THR A 208 -13.21 15.06 1.78
C THR A 208 -13.33 13.58 2.14
N PRO A 209 -13.63 13.23 3.41
CA PRO A 209 -13.89 11.85 3.81
C PRO A 209 -14.99 11.15 2.98
N LEU A 210 -15.93 11.94 2.45
CA LEU A 210 -17.02 11.45 1.59
C LEU A 210 -16.48 10.81 0.30
N ALA A 211 -15.34 11.28 -0.21
CA ALA A 211 -14.72 10.74 -1.41
C ALA A 211 -14.35 9.25 -1.29
N TYR A 212 -13.93 8.84 -0.10
CA TYR A 212 -13.59 7.44 0.19
C TYR A 212 -14.82 6.61 0.59
N PHE A 213 -15.80 7.25 1.21
CA PHE A 213 -17.02 6.57 1.65
C PHE A 213 -17.91 6.14 0.47
N ILE A 214 -18.05 6.99 -0.55
CA ILE A 214 -18.93 6.70 -1.71
C ILE A 214 -18.50 5.44 -2.46
N PRO A 215 -17.23 5.25 -2.86
CA PRO A 215 -16.76 4.02 -3.47
C PRO A 215 -16.99 2.78 -2.59
N CYS A 216 -16.67 2.87 -1.30
CA CYS A 216 -16.91 1.78 -0.35
C CYS A 216 -18.41 1.44 -0.22
N PHE A 217 -19.30 2.44 -0.19
CA PHE A 217 -20.74 2.22 -0.18
C PHE A 217 -21.20 1.51 -1.46
N LYS A 218 -20.75 1.96 -2.63
CA LYS A 218 -21.06 1.32 -3.92
C LYS A 218 -20.61 -0.14 -3.92
N HIS A 219 -19.41 -0.42 -3.43
CA HIS A 219 -18.86 -1.77 -3.41
C HIS A 219 -19.58 -2.68 -2.40
N TYR A 220 -19.67 -2.29 -1.12
CA TYR A 220 -20.17 -3.17 -0.06
C TYR A 220 -21.68 -3.26 0.00
N ILE A 221 -22.41 -2.23 -0.40
CA ILE A 221 -23.87 -2.18 -0.34
C ILE A 221 -24.49 -2.43 -1.71
N LEU A 222 -24.04 -1.71 -2.75
CA LEU A 222 -24.59 -1.86 -4.10
C LEU A 222 -23.95 -3.01 -4.89
N LYS A 223 -22.96 -3.71 -4.29
CA LYS A 223 -22.27 -4.88 -4.87
C LYS A 223 -21.56 -4.61 -6.21
N LYS A 224 -21.21 -3.36 -6.48
CA LYS A 224 -20.39 -3.00 -7.66
C LYS A 224 -18.97 -3.49 -7.46
N SER A 225 -18.33 -3.95 -8.53
CA SER A 225 -16.90 -4.23 -8.54
C SER A 225 -16.10 -2.91 -8.43
N TRP A 226 -14.85 -3.01 -8.00
CA TRP A 226 -13.96 -1.86 -7.97
C TRP A 226 -13.71 -1.30 -9.38
N GLU A 227 -13.70 -2.17 -10.39
CA GLU A 227 -13.54 -1.82 -11.80
C GLU A 227 -14.72 -1.00 -12.31
N GLU A 228 -15.96 -1.43 -12.03
CA GLU A 228 -17.16 -0.65 -12.39
C GLU A 228 -17.14 0.73 -11.74
N ILE A 229 -16.74 0.82 -10.46
CA ILE A 229 -16.66 2.09 -9.73
C ILE A 229 -15.60 3.01 -10.35
N SER A 230 -14.43 2.46 -10.69
CA SER A 230 -13.34 3.17 -11.37
C SER A 230 -13.78 3.72 -12.74
N GLN A 231 -14.43 2.87 -13.56
CA GLN A 231 -14.94 3.24 -14.88
C GLN A 231 -16.03 4.31 -14.80
N GLU A 232 -17.00 4.18 -13.88
CA GLU A 232 -18.02 5.22 -13.66
C GLU A 232 -17.41 6.56 -13.22
N ALA A 233 -16.29 6.52 -12.51
CA ALA A 233 -15.56 7.72 -12.13
C ALA A 233 -14.70 8.28 -13.29
N GLY A 234 -14.54 7.54 -14.40
CA GLY A 234 -13.68 7.91 -15.52
C GLY A 234 -12.20 7.83 -15.17
N LEU A 235 -11.86 6.99 -14.19
CA LEU A 235 -10.50 6.76 -13.70
C LEU A 235 -9.89 5.52 -14.36
N THR A 236 -8.56 5.47 -14.47
CA THR A 236 -7.81 4.44 -15.19
C THR A 236 -7.10 3.46 -14.24
N LEU A 237 -6.46 3.95 -13.19
CA LEU A 237 -5.66 3.18 -12.25
C LEU A 237 -6.22 3.20 -10.84
N THR A 238 -7.09 4.17 -10.54
CA THR A 238 -7.63 4.38 -9.20
C THR A 238 -9.15 4.24 -9.14
N ILE A 239 -9.68 4.04 -7.93
CA ILE A 239 -11.12 3.94 -7.66
C ILE A 239 -11.67 5.31 -7.26
N ASP A 240 -10.86 6.09 -6.54
CA ASP A 240 -11.24 7.33 -5.86
C ASP A 240 -10.13 8.39 -5.91
N THR A 241 -9.24 8.31 -6.88
CA THR A 241 -8.03 9.13 -7.06
C THR A 241 -6.87 8.81 -6.11
N VAL A 242 -7.02 7.82 -5.22
CA VAL A 242 -5.96 7.35 -4.32
C VAL A 242 -5.85 5.83 -4.36
N HIS A 243 -6.94 5.12 -4.08
CA HIS A 243 -6.93 3.67 -3.93
C HIS A 243 -6.95 2.96 -5.27
N GLN A 244 -6.16 1.93 -5.39
CA GLN A 244 -5.92 1.22 -6.65
C GLN A 244 -7.08 0.31 -7.07
N ASN A 245 -7.39 0.33 -8.37
CA ASN A 245 -8.25 -0.65 -9.02
C ASN A 245 -7.47 -1.94 -9.34
N LYS A 246 -8.10 -2.90 -10.02
CA LYS A 246 -7.50 -4.18 -10.37
C LYS A 246 -6.28 -4.05 -11.28
N ILE A 247 -6.33 -3.17 -12.27
CA ILE A 247 -5.23 -2.97 -13.23
C ILE A 247 -3.95 -2.54 -12.49
N ALA A 248 -4.08 -1.54 -11.61
CA ALA A 248 -2.97 -1.06 -10.81
C ALA A 248 -2.48 -2.10 -9.78
N ALA A 249 -3.40 -2.88 -9.19
CA ALA A 249 -3.06 -3.97 -8.27
C ALA A 249 -2.27 -5.10 -8.97
N GLN A 250 -2.63 -5.46 -10.21
CA GLN A 250 -1.91 -6.46 -10.99
C GLN A 250 -0.46 -6.04 -11.29
N MET A 251 -0.18 -4.74 -11.40
CA MET A 251 1.21 -4.25 -11.52
C MET A 251 2.01 -4.51 -10.25
N ILE A 252 1.38 -4.35 -9.07
CA ILE A 252 2.01 -4.71 -7.78
C ILE A 252 2.27 -6.21 -7.72
N GLU A 253 1.26 -7.02 -8.03
CA GLU A 253 1.34 -8.48 -8.02
C GLU A 253 2.49 -8.98 -8.88
N GLN A 254 2.60 -8.51 -10.11
CA GLN A 254 3.66 -8.92 -11.03
C GLN A 254 5.06 -8.58 -10.51
N LEU A 255 5.25 -7.37 -9.96
CA LEU A 255 6.53 -6.97 -9.37
C LEU A 255 6.93 -7.87 -8.18
N ILE A 256 5.95 -8.24 -7.36
CA ILE A 256 6.20 -9.13 -6.21
C ILE A 256 6.49 -10.55 -6.68
N VAL A 257 5.75 -11.07 -7.66
CA VAL A 257 5.99 -12.41 -8.23
C VAL A 257 7.39 -12.48 -8.83
N ASP A 258 7.77 -11.49 -9.66
CA ASP A 258 9.11 -11.42 -10.27
C ASP A 258 10.22 -11.38 -9.21
N PHE A 259 9.99 -10.68 -8.09
CA PHE A 259 10.93 -10.66 -6.97
C PHE A 259 11.04 -12.03 -6.30
N LEU A 260 9.93 -12.68 -5.97
CA LEU A 260 9.94 -13.97 -5.28
C LEU A 260 10.54 -15.08 -6.15
N GLU A 261 10.25 -15.12 -7.45
CA GLU A 261 10.75 -16.13 -8.36
C GLU A 261 12.28 -16.04 -8.53
N LYS A 262 12.85 -14.83 -8.59
CA LYS A 262 14.32 -14.64 -8.62
C LYS A 262 15.05 -15.21 -7.40
N HIS A 263 14.41 -15.25 -6.24
CA HIS A 263 15.00 -15.75 -4.99
C HIS A 263 14.72 -17.25 -4.75
N THR A 264 13.99 -17.91 -5.65
CA THR A 264 13.70 -19.36 -5.56
C THR A 264 14.62 -20.19 -6.45
N GLU A 265 15.31 -19.56 -7.43
CA GLU A 265 16.22 -20.23 -8.36
C GLU A 265 17.68 -20.38 -7.84
N VAL A 266 17.91 -19.99 -6.58
CA VAL A 266 19.19 -20.13 -5.88
C VAL A 266 19.08 -21.17 -4.78
#